data_76f01811c2e5b56169a94d91ab51aff8
#
_entry.id   76f01811c2e5b56169a94d91ab51aff8
#
_cell.length_a   1.000
_cell.length_b   1.000
_cell.length_c   1.000
_cell.angle_alpha   90.00
_cell.angle_beta   90.00
_cell.angle_gamma   90.00
#
_symmetry.space_group_name_H-M   'P 1'
#
loop_
_entity.id
_entity.type
_entity.pdbx_description
1 polymer ?
#
loop_
_entity_poly.entity_id
_entity_poly.type
_entity_poly.pdbx_seq_one_letter_code
_entity_poly.pdbx_strand_id
1 'polypeptide(L)'
;MFRELDISQSALLTDIAMCINYYRLFTPGVYCCIHSTVQLQDGTRFIPGVVVQVNNGLLRICDPNPEYQYFNGPPNFVLDVFSENDMSDYEHRRNCYERSGVIEYVAVILAVSKDETEWIWNRLIDGKYREVSTEDNELIMSSALPGLWISPSALRCNNWWAIMATIARGVSRVGHHQFMDTICGKNRSDEENRQAIDDYRSGQMGARA
;
A
#
# COMPACT_ATOMS: atom_id res chain seq x y z
N MET A 1 17.69 10.39 5.02
CA MET A 1 18.44 10.82 3.81
C MET A 1 17.50 10.61 2.63
N PHE A 2 17.36 11.57 1.72
CA PHE A 2 16.62 11.40 0.47
C PHE A 2 17.41 10.41 -0.39
N ARG A 3 16.76 9.36 -0.87
CA ARG A 3 17.37 8.39 -1.77
C ARG A 3 17.15 8.84 -3.20
N GLU A 4 18.22 8.99 -3.96
CA GLU A 4 18.14 9.23 -5.39
C GLU A 4 17.67 7.95 -6.10
N LEU A 5 16.74 8.10 -7.04
CA LEU A 5 16.26 7.02 -7.90
C LEU A 5 16.89 7.17 -9.28
N ASP A 6 17.27 6.07 -9.88
CA ASP A 6 17.60 6.06 -11.29
C ASP A 6 16.35 6.20 -12.17
N ILE A 7 16.55 6.31 -13.49
CA ILE A 7 15.45 6.52 -14.43
C ILE A 7 14.47 5.34 -14.42
N SER A 8 14.96 4.10 -14.31
CA SER A 8 14.12 2.91 -14.32
C SER A 8 13.28 2.80 -13.05
N GLN A 9 13.90 3.07 -11.89
CA GLN A 9 13.22 3.12 -10.60
C GLN A 9 12.13 4.21 -10.57
N SER A 10 12.47 5.40 -11.09
CA SER A 10 11.55 6.53 -11.16
C SER A 10 10.38 6.27 -12.09
N ALA A 11 10.62 5.64 -13.26
CA ALA A 11 9.57 5.27 -14.21
C ALA A 11 8.61 4.26 -13.59
N LEU A 12 9.14 3.17 -12.99
CA LEU A 12 8.31 2.16 -12.34
C LEU A 12 7.50 2.75 -11.18
N LEU A 13 8.12 3.61 -10.36
CA LEU A 13 7.42 4.28 -9.27
C LEU A 13 6.26 5.13 -9.78
N THR A 14 6.46 5.83 -10.90
CA THR A 14 5.42 6.62 -11.56
C THR A 14 4.26 5.73 -12.02
N ASP A 15 4.55 4.59 -12.64
CA ASP A 15 3.55 3.64 -13.11
C ASP A 15 2.72 3.07 -11.95
N ILE A 16 3.39 2.70 -10.86
CA ILE A 16 2.71 2.21 -9.66
C ILE A 16 1.86 3.30 -9.02
N ALA A 17 2.39 4.52 -8.90
CA ALA A 17 1.65 5.65 -8.36
C ALA A 17 0.42 5.96 -9.23
N MET A 18 0.49 5.79 -10.56
CA MET A 18 -0.65 5.95 -11.45
C MET A 18 -1.73 4.87 -11.19
N CYS A 19 -1.35 3.61 -10.96
CA CYS A 19 -2.28 2.55 -10.58
C CYS A 19 -3.05 2.89 -9.29
N ILE A 20 -2.33 3.35 -8.27
CA ILE A 20 -2.93 3.73 -6.98
C ILE A 20 -3.82 4.98 -7.15
N ASN A 21 -3.40 5.96 -7.95
CA ASN A 21 -4.21 7.14 -8.24
C ASN A 21 -5.46 6.81 -9.06
N TYR A 22 -5.39 5.84 -9.98
CA TYR A 22 -6.57 5.34 -10.67
C TYR A 22 -7.55 4.67 -9.71
N TYR A 23 -7.07 3.82 -8.78
CA TYR A 23 -7.87 3.24 -7.71
C TYR A 23 -8.56 4.31 -6.84
N ARG A 24 -7.87 5.42 -6.52
CA ARG A 24 -8.42 6.53 -5.72
C ARG A 24 -9.63 7.21 -6.36
N LEU A 25 -9.78 7.18 -7.68
CA LEU A 25 -10.96 7.74 -8.35
C LEU A 25 -12.24 7.05 -7.89
N PHE A 26 -12.14 5.79 -7.49
CA PHE A 26 -13.24 4.97 -6.99
C PHE A 26 -13.30 4.86 -5.47
N THR A 27 -12.31 5.45 -4.78
CA THR A 27 -12.13 5.27 -3.33
C THR A 27 -11.89 6.63 -2.65
N PRO A 28 -12.93 7.48 -2.57
CA PRO A 28 -12.85 8.75 -1.86
C PRO A 28 -12.39 8.56 -0.41
N GLY A 29 -11.50 9.41 0.07
CA GLY A 29 -10.93 9.31 1.43
C GLY A 29 -9.60 8.57 1.49
N VAL A 30 -9.09 8.10 0.35
CA VAL A 30 -7.73 7.57 0.25
C VAL A 30 -6.82 8.64 -0.35
N TYR A 31 -5.70 8.92 0.29
CA TYR A 31 -4.65 9.83 -0.19
C TYR A 31 -3.42 9.04 -0.60
N CYS A 32 -2.87 9.37 -1.76
CA CYS A 32 -1.62 8.82 -2.26
C CYS A 32 -0.63 9.97 -2.45
N CYS A 33 0.54 9.87 -1.84
CA CYS A 33 1.63 10.82 -2.00
C CYS A 33 2.89 10.08 -2.41
N ILE A 34 3.69 10.70 -3.27
CA ILE A 34 5.01 10.22 -3.65
C ILE A 34 6.08 11.02 -2.93
N HIS A 35 7.17 10.37 -2.52
CA HIS A 35 8.32 10.98 -1.86
C HIS A 35 7.94 11.91 -0.68
N SER A 36 6.89 11.55 0.07
CA SER A 36 6.50 12.31 1.25
C SER A 36 7.15 11.75 2.50
N THR A 37 7.59 12.64 3.38
CA THR A 37 8.20 12.22 4.65
C THR A 37 7.17 11.57 5.55
N VAL A 38 7.53 10.43 6.13
CA VAL A 38 6.81 9.72 7.19
C VAL A 38 7.65 9.75 8.44
N GLN A 39 7.10 10.24 9.55
CA GLN A 39 7.69 10.15 10.88
C GLN A 39 6.97 9.07 11.68
N LEU A 40 7.68 8.00 12.01
CA LEU A 40 7.17 6.90 12.81
C LEU A 40 7.11 7.28 14.30
N GLN A 41 6.41 6.48 15.11
CA GLN A 41 6.19 6.77 16.54
C GLN A 41 7.48 6.85 17.37
N ASP A 42 8.53 6.14 16.97
CA ASP A 42 9.85 6.18 17.60
C ASP A 42 10.72 7.39 17.17
N GLY A 43 10.16 8.28 16.36
CA GLY A 43 10.84 9.45 15.80
C GLY A 43 11.64 9.17 14.53
N THR A 44 11.72 7.91 14.08
CA THR A 44 12.39 7.54 12.83
C THR A 44 11.68 8.19 11.65
N ARG A 45 12.45 8.74 10.70
CA ARG A 45 11.91 9.38 9.49
C ARG A 45 12.37 8.67 8.24
N PHE A 46 11.44 8.39 7.36
CA PHE A 46 11.69 7.88 6.01
C PHE A 46 11.02 8.78 4.96
N ILE A 47 11.52 8.68 3.74
CA ILE A 47 10.89 9.24 2.53
C ILE A 47 10.65 8.05 1.60
N PRO A 48 9.51 7.37 1.73
CA PRO A 48 9.19 6.25 0.84
C PRO A 48 8.83 6.72 -0.57
N GLY A 49 8.89 5.79 -1.50
CA GLY A 49 8.49 6.03 -2.88
C GLY A 49 7.00 6.41 -2.98
N VAL A 50 6.13 5.59 -2.39
CA VAL A 50 4.69 5.87 -2.29
C VAL A 50 4.22 5.71 -0.85
N VAL A 51 3.39 6.64 -0.41
CA VAL A 51 2.66 6.61 0.87
C VAL A 51 1.18 6.66 0.58
N VAL A 52 0.42 5.74 1.17
CA VAL A 52 -1.05 5.81 1.10
C VAL A 52 -1.65 5.86 2.50
N GLN A 53 -2.49 6.86 2.70
CA GLN A 53 -3.24 7.09 3.93
C GLN A 53 -4.73 6.95 3.66
N VAL A 54 -5.43 6.26 4.55
CA VAL A 54 -6.90 6.33 4.64
C VAL A 54 -7.25 7.51 5.54
N ASN A 55 -7.83 8.55 4.97
CA ASN A 55 -8.04 9.83 5.68
C ASN A 55 -9.42 9.94 6.35
N ASN A 56 -10.31 9.00 6.11
CA ASN A 56 -11.68 9.04 6.63
C ASN A 56 -11.99 7.85 7.54
N GLY A 57 -12.88 8.10 8.50
CA GLY A 57 -13.49 7.09 9.33
C GLY A 57 -12.53 6.44 10.33
N LEU A 58 -12.88 5.22 10.73
CA LEU A 58 -12.24 4.47 11.80
C LEU A 58 -10.90 3.83 11.41
N LEU A 59 -10.56 3.85 10.12
CA LEU A 59 -9.35 3.20 9.59
C LEU A 59 -8.17 4.15 9.44
N ARG A 60 -8.35 5.40 9.84
CA ARG A 60 -7.27 6.39 9.86
C ARG A 60 -6.29 6.08 10.99
N ILE A 61 -5.05 5.81 10.67
CA ILE A 61 -3.99 5.44 11.62
C ILE A 61 -2.79 6.38 11.62
N CYS A 62 -2.72 7.29 10.65
CA CYS A 62 -1.73 8.36 10.65
C CYS A 62 -2.36 9.70 10.28
N ASP A 63 -1.68 10.78 10.63
CA ASP A 63 -2.13 12.13 10.38
C ASP A 63 -1.05 12.97 9.70
N PRO A 64 -1.40 13.89 8.79
CA PRO A 64 -0.45 14.93 8.43
C PRO A 64 -0.14 15.77 9.68
N ASN A 65 1.11 16.21 9.83
CA ASN A 65 1.43 17.19 10.87
C ASN A 65 0.67 18.51 10.58
N PRO A 66 0.46 19.38 11.59
CA PRO A 66 -0.33 20.60 11.42
C PRO A 66 0.11 21.51 10.27
N GLU A 67 1.39 21.47 9.91
CA GLU A 67 1.98 22.26 8.83
C GLU A 67 1.99 21.52 7.48
N TYR A 68 1.44 20.30 7.41
CA TYR A 68 1.39 19.45 6.21
C TYR A 68 2.78 19.13 5.59
N GLN A 69 3.83 19.09 6.42
CA GLN A 69 5.20 18.82 5.98
C GLN A 69 5.53 17.32 5.95
N TYR A 70 4.87 16.51 6.78
CA TYR A 70 5.09 15.07 6.88
C TYR A 70 3.87 14.35 7.47
N PHE A 71 3.80 13.05 7.25
CA PHE A 71 2.84 12.17 7.93
C PHE A 71 3.38 11.77 9.31
N ASN A 72 2.56 11.90 10.33
CA ASN A 72 2.88 11.51 11.71
C ASN A 72 2.16 10.20 12.06
N GLY A 73 2.91 9.16 12.33
CA GLY A 73 2.42 7.80 12.56
C GLY A 73 2.55 6.90 11.32
N PRO A 74 2.17 5.61 11.46
CA PRO A 74 2.27 4.63 10.39
C PRO A 74 1.20 4.89 9.32
N PRO A 75 1.57 5.00 8.02
CA PRO A 75 0.59 4.98 6.94
C PRO A 75 -0.09 3.60 6.81
N ASN A 76 -1.23 3.55 6.10
CA ASN A 76 -1.90 2.29 5.82
C ASN A 76 -1.11 1.40 4.86
N PHE A 77 -0.46 2.03 3.86
CA PHE A 77 0.31 1.35 2.84
C PHE A 77 1.56 2.17 2.48
N VAL A 78 2.67 1.49 2.34
CA VAL A 78 3.96 2.06 1.91
C VAL A 78 4.54 1.21 0.79
N LEU A 79 5.15 1.87 -0.21
CA LEU A 79 5.89 1.19 -1.25
C LEU A 79 7.22 1.91 -1.52
N ASP A 80 8.27 1.12 -1.63
CA ASP A 80 9.60 1.55 -2.04
C ASP A 80 10.09 0.73 -3.25
N VAL A 81 10.92 1.36 -4.09
CA VAL A 81 11.60 0.70 -5.19
C VAL A 81 13.09 0.66 -4.87
N PHE A 82 13.71 -0.50 -4.91
CA PHE A 82 15.11 -0.74 -4.59
C PHE A 82 15.89 -1.28 -5.79
N SER A 83 17.21 -1.19 -5.72
CA SER A 83 18.13 -2.02 -6.50
C SER A 83 18.58 -3.21 -5.67
N GLU A 84 19.17 -4.22 -6.29
CA GLU A 84 19.74 -5.39 -5.59
C GLU A 84 20.78 -5.02 -4.52
N ASN A 85 21.45 -3.87 -4.68
CA ASN A 85 22.44 -3.40 -3.73
C ASN A 85 21.86 -2.73 -2.47
N ASP A 86 20.55 -2.51 -2.43
CA ASP A 86 19.87 -1.75 -1.36
C ASP A 86 19.18 -2.67 -0.32
N MET A 87 19.47 -3.97 -0.32
CA MET A 87 18.79 -4.95 0.53
C MET A 87 18.91 -4.65 2.03
N SER A 88 20.02 -4.06 2.47
CA SER A 88 20.18 -3.64 3.88
C SER A 88 19.24 -2.49 4.25
N ASP A 89 18.97 -1.54 3.35
CA ASP A 89 18.00 -0.45 3.57
C ASP A 89 16.58 -1.00 3.56
N TYR A 90 16.27 -1.94 2.65
CA TYR A 90 14.98 -2.65 2.65
C TYR A 90 14.71 -3.33 3.99
N GLU A 91 15.62 -4.15 4.49
CA GLU A 91 15.45 -4.86 5.77
C GLU A 91 15.30 -3.89 6.94
N HIS A 92 16.07 -2.83 6.97
CA HIS A 92 15.98 -1.78 8.00
C HIS A 92 14.59 -1.13 7.98
N ARG A 93 14.11 -0.68 6.82
CA ARG A 93 12.77 -0.08 6.65
C ARG A 93 11.67 -1.04 7.01
N ARG A 94 11.76 -2.29 6.50
CA ARG A 94 10.80 -3.35 6.80
C ARG A 94 10.60 -3.54 8.30
N ASN A 95 11.71 -3.64 9.04
CA ASN A 95 11.67 -3.81 10.50
C ASN A 95 11.09 -2.59 11.22
N CYS A 96 11.38 -1.38 10.76
CA CYS A 96 10.82 -0.15 11.33
C CYS A 96 9.31 -0.03 11.04
N TYR A 97 8.88 -0.32 9.83
CA TYR A 97 7.46 -0.29 9.45
C TYR A 97 6.66 -1.37 10.16
N GLU A 98 7.20 -2.60 10.31
CA GLU A 98 6.57 -3.67 11.08
C GLU A 98 6.30 -3.23 12.53
N ARG A 99 7.34 -2.73 13.22
CA ARG A 99 7.21 -2.29 14.62
C ARG A 99 6.24 -1.14 14.79
N SER A 100 6.14 -0.28 13.80
CA SER A 100 5.27 0.90 13.85
C SER A 100 3.83 0.61 13.44
N GLY A 101 3.53 -0.57 12.89
CA GLY A 101 2.18 -0.97 12.55
C GLY A 101 1.70 -0.53 11.17
N VAL A 102 2.61 -0.29 10.20
CA VAL A 102 2.24 -0.13 8.79
C VAL A 102 1.58 -1.42 8.31
N ILE A 103 0.35 -1.33 7.79
CA ILE A 103 -0.48 -2.52 7.49
C ILE A 103 0.09 -3.31 6.31
N GLU A 104 0.51 -2.63 5.25
CA GLU A 104 1.20 -3.25 4.11
C GLU A 104 2.44 -2.45 3.71
N TYR A 105 3.53 -3.16 3.54
CA TYR A 105 4.78 -2.63 3.00
C TYR A 105 5.22 -3.44 1.80
N VAL A 106 5.34 -2.77 0.67
CA VAL A 106 5.75 -3.35 -0.61
C VAL A 106 7.14 -2.85 -0.97
N ALA A 107 8.04 -3.77 -1.24
CA ALA A 107 9.33 -3.48 -1.84
C ALA A 107 9.37 -4.06 -3.24
N VAL A 108 9.76 -3.25 -4.21
CA VAL A 108 10.02 -3.70 -5.58
C VAL A 108 11.52 -3.62 -5.81
N ILE A 109 12.14 -4.78 -5.97
CA ILE A 109 13.58 -4.89 -6.21
C ILE A 109 13.80 -4.98 -7.72
N LEU A 110 14.40 -3.95 -8.29
CA LEU A 110 14.77 -3.91 -9.70
C LEU A 110 16.10 -4.62 -9.89
N ALA A 111 16.06 -5.72 -10.62
CA ALA A 111 17.26 -6.35 -11.17
C ALA A 111 17.72 -5.61 -12.46
N VAL A 112 18.93 -5.91 -12.89
CA VAL A 112 19.49 -5.40 -14.15
C VAL A 112 18.63 -5.85 -15.36
N SER A 113 18.04 -7.04 -15.28
CA SER A 113 17.04 -7.54 -16.22
C SER A 113 15.63 -7.20 -15.74
N LYS A 114 14.81 -6.57 -16.58
CA LYS A 114 13.40 -6.27 -16.25
C LYS A 114 12.57 -7.51 -15.92
N ASP A 115 12.97 -8.67 -16.43
CA ASP A 115 12.26 -9.94 -16.21
C ASP A 115 12.51 -10.52 -14.82
N GLU A 116 13.53 -10.03 -14.11
CA GLU A 116 13.91 -10.49 -12.76
C GLU A 116 13.47 -9.52 -11.66
N THR A 117 12.55 -8.59 -11.96
CA THR A 117 12.01 -7.67 -10.95
C THR A 117 11.21 -8.46 -9.90
N GLU A 118 11.66 -8.39 -8.67
CA GLU A 118 11.04 -9.06 -7.53
C GLU A 118 10.07 -8.12 -6.81
N TRP A 119 8.90 -8.65 -6.44
CA TRP A 119 7.90 -7.97 -5.65
C TRP A 119 7.79 -8.63 -4.28
N ILE A 120 8.25 -7.96 -3.24
CA ILE A 120 8.16 -8.43 -1.87
C ILE A 120 6.99 -7.70 -1.20
N TRP A 121 5.88 -8.39 -1.00
CA TRP A 121 4.68 -7.85 -0.42
C TRP A 121 4.51 -8.30 1.02
N ASN A 122 4.78 -7.41 1.97
CA ASN A 122 4.67 -7.70 3.39
C ASN A 122 3.32 -7.21 3.92
N ARG A 123 2.56 -8.10 4.54
CA ARG A 123 1.30 -7.80 5.23
C ARG A 123 1.47 -7.99 6.73
N LEU A 124 1.00 -7.02 7.52
CA LEU A 124 1.03 -7.09 8.97
C LEU A 124 -0.11 -8.00 9.46
N ILE A 125 0.24 -9.14 10.06
CA ILE A 125 -0.68 -10.11 10.66
C ILE A 125 -0.19 -10.38 12.08
N ASP A 126 -1.04 -10.16 13.09
CA ASP A 126 -0.70 -10.33 14.50
C ASP A 126 0.59 -9.59 14.93
N GLY A 127 0.77 -8.37 14.39
CA GLY A 127 1.92 -7.51 14.69
C GLY A 127 3.23 -7.95 14.02
N LYS A 128 3.18 -8.88 13.07
CA LYS A 128 4.33 -9.37 12.31
C LYS A 128 4.09 -9.35 10.81
N TYR A 129 5.11 -8.96 10.05
CA TYR A 129 5.03 -9.07 8.60
C TYR A 129 5.12 -10.52 8.15
N ARG A 130 4.13 -10.89 7.37
CA ARG A 130 4.11 -12.12 6.56
C ARG A 130 4.15 -11.73 5.10
N GLU A 131 5.03 -12.35 4.38
CA GLU A 131 5.11 -12.17 2.94
C GLU A 131 3.91 -12.83 2.26
N VAL A 132 3.29 -12.09 1.35
CA VAL A 132 2.20 -12.59 0.52
C VAL A 132 2.83 -13.23 -0.70
N SER A 133 2.70 -14.54 -0.84
CA SER A 133 3.20 -15.26 -2.02
C SER A 133 2.48 -14.79 -3.28
N THR A 134 3.26 -14.53 -4.32
CA THR A 134 2.77 -14.19 -5.66
C THR A 134 2.90 -15.36 -6.65
N GLU A 135 3.38 -16.53 -6.18
CA GLU A 135 3.75 -17.64 -7.04
C GLU A 135 2.59 -18.25 -7.81
N ASP A 136 1.37 -18.27 -7.23
CA ASP A 136 0.20 -18.88 -7.87
C ASP A 136 -0.74 -17.88 -8.57
N ASN A 137 -0.56 -16.60 -8.34
CA ASN A 137 -1.43 -15.58 -8.90
C ASN A 137 -0.59 -14.41 -9.44
N GLU A 138 -0.66 -14.20 -10.74
CA GLU A 138 -0.16 -12.96 -11.38
C GLU A 138 -0.86 -11.70 -10.83
N LEU A 139 -1.60 -11.84 -9.72
CA LEU A 139 -2.47 -10.83 -9.17
C LEU A 139 -2.25 -10.68 -7.67
N ILE A 140 -1.84 -9.51 -7.24
CA ILE A 140 -1.71 -9.14 -5.83
C ILE A 140 -2.93 -8.32 -5.42
N MET A 141 -3.58 -8.75 -4.33
CA MET A 141 -4.76 -8.08 -3.76
C MET A 141 -4.36 -7.41 -2.44
N SER A 142 -4.43 -6.09 -2.40
CA SER A 142 -4.14 -5.34 -1.17
C SER A 142 -5.21 -5.57 -0.11
N SER A 143 -4.79 -5.80 1.13
CA SER A 143 -5.67 -5.82 2.31
C SER A 143 -5.77 -4.44 2.96
N ALA A 144 -4.71 -3.64 2.88
CA ALA A 144 -4.73 -2.26 3.37
C ALA A 144 -5.62 -1.35 2.50
N LEU A 145 -5.76 -1.71 1.22
CA LEU A 145 -6.54 -0.96 0.23
C LEU A 145 -7.47 -1.93 -0.51
N PRO A 146 -8.55 -2.43 0.13
CA PRO A 146 -9.46 -3.40 -0.47
C PRO A 146 -9.99 -2.94 -1.81
N GLY A 147 -9.84 -3.78 -2.84
CA GLY A 147 -10.13 -3.45 -4.24
C GLY A 147 -8.94 -2.93 -5.04
N LEU A 148 -7.83 -2.58 -4.42
CA LEU A 148 -6.58 -2.36 -5.15
C LEU A 148 -5.97 -3.71 -5.52
N TRP A 149 -6.12 -4.08 -6.78
CA TRP A 149 -5.55 -5.28 -7.36
C TRP A 149 -4.45 -4.88 -8.34
N ILE A 150 -3.26 -5.42 -8.17
CA ILE A 150 -2.09 -5.13 -9.02
C ILE A 150 -1.65 -6.41 -9.72
N SER A 151 -1.40 -6.32 -11.02
CA SER A 151 -0.79 -7.39 -11.80
C SER A 151 0.67 -7.00 -12.12
N PRO A 152 1.67 -7.60 -11.45
CA PRO A 152 3.08 -7.35 -11.74
C PRO A 152 3.46 -7.66 -13.20
N SER A 153 2.90 -8.72 -13.77
CA SER A 153 3.13 -9.08 -15.17
C SER A 153 2.60 -8.03 -16.16
N ALA A 154 1.39 -7.49 -15.88
CA ALA A 154 0.84 -6.43 -16.72
C ALA A 154 1.65 -5.13 -16.62
N LEU A 155 2.15 -4.78 -15.44
CA LEU A 155 3.05 -3.63 -15.24
C LEU A 155 4.36 -3.80 -16.01
N ARG A 156 4.98 -4.97 -15.92
CA ARG A 156 6.23 -5.30 -16.63
C ARG A 156 6.10 -5.18 -18.14
N CYS A 157 4.95 -5.58 -18.67
CA CYS A 157 4.65 -5.51 -20.12
C CYS A 157 4.07 -4.16 -20.54
N ASN A 158 3.95 -3.15 -19.65
CA ASN A 158 3.26 -1.88 -19.90
C ASN A 158 1.84 -2.06 -20.49
N ASN A 159 1.15 -3.11 -20.07
CA ASN A 159 -0.20 -3.41 -20.56
C ASN A 159 -1.24 -2.64 -19.72
N TRP A 160 -1.37 -1.35 -19.97
CA TRP A 160 -2.26 -0.44 -19.25
C TRP A 160 -3.73 -0.84 -19.31
N TRP A 161 -4.15 -1.45 -20.40
CA TRP A 161 -5.50 -1.97 -20.52
C TRP A 161 -5.77 -3.07 -19.49
N ALA A 162 -4.88 -4.04 -19.37
CA ALA A 162 -4.98 -5.12 -18.37
C ALA A 162 -4.90 -4.58 -16.94
N ILE A 163 -4.01 -3.59 -16.69
CA ILE A 163 -3.86 -2.94 -15.38
C ILE A 163 -5.18 -2.29 -14.96
N MET A 164 -5.73 -1.41 -15.81
CA MET A 164 -6.98 -0.69 -15.50
C MET A 164 -8.16 -1.65 -15.35
N ALA A 165 -8.27 -2.67 -16.20
CA ALA A 165 -9.32 -3.69 -16.09
C ALA A 165 -9.21 -4.48 -14.78
N THR A 166 -7.99 -4.77 -14.33
CA THR A 166 -7.74 -5.47 -13.05
C THR A 166 -8.20 -4.63 -11.86
N ILE A 167 -7.84 -3.35 -11.83
CA ILE A 167 -8.28 -2.42 -10.77
C ILE A 167 -9.79 -2.24 -10.81
N ALA A 168 -10.39 -2.04 -12.01
CA ALA A 168 -11.84 -1.90 -12.16
C ALA A 168 -12.58 -3.14 -11.63
N ARG A 169 -12.05 -4.34 -11.87
CA ARG A 169 -12.59 -5.59 -11.32
C ARG A 169 -12.47 -5.64 -9.80
N GLY A 170 -11.36 -5.17 -9.23
CA GLY A 170 -11.15 -5.13 -7.78
C GLY A 170 -12.13 -4.20 -7.08
N VAL A 171 -12.31 -2.97 -7.58
CA VAL A 171 -13.22 -1.98 -6.98
C VAL A 171 -14.70 -2.34 -7.13
N SER A 172 -15.04 -3.27 -8.02
CA SER A 172 -16.40 -3.79 -8.14
C SER A 172 -16.76 -4.90 -7.14
N ARG A 173 -15.80 -5.32 -6.30
CA ARG A 173 -16.01 -6.42 -5.35
C ARG A 173 -16.66 -5.96 -4.05
N VAL A 174 -17.34 -6.90 -3.40
CA VAL A 174 -18.03 -6.68 -2.13
C VAL A 174 -17.06 -6.14 -1.05
N GLY A 175 -15.84 -6.66 -0.98
CA GLY A 175 -14.83 -6.18 -0.03
C GLY A 175 -14.49 -4.69 -0.19
N HIS A 176 -14.42 -4.19 -1.43
CA HIS A 176 -14.22 -2.75 -1.66
C HIS A 176 -15.44 -1.93 -1.24
N HIS A 177 -16.66 -2.40 -1.53
CA HIS A 177 -17.87 -1.71 -1.10
C HIS A 177 -17.98 -1.65 0.43
N GLN A 178 -17.66 -2.73 1.14
CA GLN A 178 -17.59 -2.76 2.60
C GLN A 178 -16.55 -1.78 3.15
N PHE A 179 -15.38 -1.73 2.52
CA PHE A 179 -14.33 -0.76 2.85
C PHE A 179 -14.83 0.67 2.66
N MET A 180 -15.48 0.97 1.52
CA MET A 180 -16.07 2.28 1.25
C MET A 180 -17.12 2.67 2.28
N ASP A 181 -18.01 1.75 2.65
CA ASP A 181 -19.00 2.00 3.69
C ASP A 181 -18.36 2.31 5.06
N THR A 182 -17.21 1.69 5.35
CA THR A 182 -16.46 1.92 6.59
C THR A 182 -15.78 3.30 6.58
N ILE A 183 -15.10 3.67 5.51
CA ILE A 183 -14.39 4.96 5.45
C ILE A 183 -15.32 6.16 5.23
N CYS A 184 -16.51 5.96 4.66
CA CYS A 184 -17.50 7.02 4.48
C CYS A 184 -18.40 7.22 5.71
N GLY A 185 -18.22 6.44 6.78
CA GLY A 185 -18.95 6.61 8.03
C GLY A 185 -20.45 6.40 7.91
N LYS A 186 -20.92 5.46 7.05
CA LYS A 186 -22.33 5.11 7.02
C LYS A 186 -22.77 4.57 8.38
N ASN A 187 -23.96 4.99 8.83
CA ASN A 187 -24.55 4.66 10.12
C ASN A 187 -24.41 3.17 10.46
N ARG A 188 -23.42 2.85 11.28
CA ARG A 188 -23.19 1.53 11.85
C ARG A 188 -23.23 1.63 13.36
N SER A 189 -23.64 0.56 14.02
CA SER A 189 -23.52 0.43 15.47
C SER A 189 -22.03 0.38 15.89
N ASP A 190 -21.76 0.66 17.16
CA ASP A 190 -20.38 0.58 17.71
C ASP A 190 -19.80 -0.84 17.58
N GLU A 191 -20.63 -1.86 17.62
CA GLU A 191 -20.25 -3.27 17.44
C GLU A 191 -19.81 -3.54 16.00
N GLU A 192 -20.60 -3.11 15.01
CA GLU A 192 -20.27 -3.23 13.58
C GLU A 192 -19.01 -2.45 13.21
N ASN A 193 -18.78 -1.32 13.86
CA ASN A 193 -17.58 -0.53 13.67
C ASN A 193 -16.34 -1.25 14.22
N ARG A 194 -16.42 -1.85 15.42
CA ARG A 194 -15.32 -2.65 15.98
C ARG A 194 -15.00 -3.84 15.11
N GLN A 195 -16.02 -4.58 14.69
CA GLN A 195 -15.82 -5.73 13.78
C GLN A 195 -15.17 -5.31 12.46
N ALA A 196 -15.58 -4.19 11.86
CA ALA A 196 -14.99 -3.67 10.62
C ALA A 196 -13.50 -3.29 10.79
N ILE A 197 -13.13 -2.72 11.94
CA ILE A 197 -11.73 -2.42 12.26
C ILE A 197 -10.91 -3.70 12.40
N ASP A 198 -11.43 -4.69 13.09
CA ASP A 198 -10.76 -5.97 13.32
C ASP A 198 -10.61 -6.75 12.02
N ASP A 199 -11.65 -6.80 11.19
CA ASP A 199 -11.61 -7.41 9.84
C ASP A 199 -10.56 -6.71 8.94
N TYR A 200 -10.47 -5.40 9.03
CA TYR A 200 -9.47 -4.62 8.27
C TYR A 200 -8.05 -4.92 8.74
N ARG A 201 -7.80 -4.86 10.04
CA ARG A 201 -6.47 -5.10 10.64
C ARG A 201 -5.98 -6.52 10.45
N SER A 202 -6.91 -7.50 10.45
CA SER A 202 -6.58 -8.91 10.18
C SER A 202 -6.45 -9.23 8.68
N GLY A 203 -6.70 -8.27 7.80
CA GLY A 203 -6.65 -8.46 6.35
C GLY A 203 -7.84 -9.23 5.76
N GLN A 204 -8.89 -9.47 6.55
CA GLN A 204 -10.06 -10.23 6.11
C GLN A 204 -11.04 -9.41 5.25
N MET A 205 -11.03 -8.07 5.37
CA MET A 205 -11.93 -7.20 4.62
C MET A 205 -11.73 -7.28 3.11
N GLY A 206 -10.50 -7.52 2.64
CA GLY A 206 -10.18 -7.69 1.22
C GLY A 206 -10.29 -9.13 0.70
N ALA A 207 -10.35 -10.12 1.58
CA ALA A 207 -10.32 -11.54 1.24
C ALA A 207 -11.70 -12.14 0.91
N ARG A 208 -12.78 -11.42 1.21
CA ARG A 208 -14.14 -11.86 0.84
C ARG A 208 -14.39 -11.54 -0.64
N ALA A 209 -14.19 -12.56 -1.47
CA ALA A 209 -14.42 -12.54 -2.91
C ALA A 209 -15.90 -12.49 -3.28
#